data_b9f644ed3e36b7af0d09a86fdde530b8
#
_entry.id   b9f644ed3e36b7af0d09a86fdde530b8
#
_cell.length_a   1.000
_cell.length_b   1.000
_cell.length_c   1.000
_cell.angle_alpha   90.00
_cell.angle_beta   90.00
_cell.angle_gamma   90.00
#
_symmetry.space_group_name_H-M   'P 1'
#
loop_
_entity.id
_entity.type
_entity.pdbx_description
1 polymer ?
#
loop_
_entity_poly.entity_id
_entity_poly.type
_entity_poly.pdbx_seq_one_letter_code
_entity_poly.pdbx_strand_id
1 'polypeptide(L)'
;MESIVRVEHLSHRYTVDWAIQDINFEVNRKGILGLLGSNGAGKSTTMNIICGVLNQTDGTVYINGIDTRKNSVEAKKNIGFLPQKPPLYPDHTVDEYLTFAAEMRLMDPKKIKQAVEIAKERCSIAHFSKRLIRNLSGGYQQRLGIAQAIVHNPKFVVLDDPVLCQIRDEILNLDV
;
A
#
# COMPACT_ATOMS: atom_id res chain seq x y z
N MET A 1 2.65 -22.23 -9.27
CA MET A 1 2.19 -21.37 -8.17
C MET A 1 1.65 -20.10 -8.81
N GLU A 2 0.50 -19.63 -8.35
CA GLU A 2 -0.07 -18.39 -8.87
C GLU A 2 0.74 -17.21 -8.35
N SER A 3 1.13 -16.28 -9.23
CA SER A 3 1.94 -15.13 -8.84
C SER A 3 1.14 -14.13 -8.00
N ILE A 4 1.77 -13.56 -6.98
CA ILE A 4 1.17 -12.50 -6.16
C ILE A 4 1.06 -11.21 -6.98
N VAL A 5 2.14 -10.87 -7.71
CA VAL A 5 2.20 -9.72 -8.64
C VAL A 5 2.86 -10.19 -9.92
N ARG A 6 2.27 -9.84 -11.06
CA ARG A 6 2.86 -10.05 -12.38
C ARG A 6 2.70 -8.79 -13.22
N VAL A 7 3.81 -8.32 -13.74
CA VAL A 7 3.90 -7.11 -14.56
C VAL A 7 4.45 -7.51 -15.93
N GLU A 8 3.70 -7.21 -16.98
CA GLU A 8 3.99 -7.59 -18.36
C GLU A 8 4.03 -6.35 -19.25
N HIS A 9 5.17 -6.09 -19.88
CA HIS A 9 5.42 -5.03 -20.86
C HIS A 9 4.97 -3.64 -20.39
N LEU A 10 5.08 -3.37 -19.07
CA LEU A 10 4.58 -2.17 -18.47
C LEU A 10 5.34 -0.94 -18.96
N SER A 11 4.62 -0.01 -19.58
CA SER A 11 5.16 1.26 -20.05
C SER A 11 4.23 2.41 -19.68
N HIS A 12 4.82 3.54 -19.33
CA HIS A 12 4.06 4.75 -19.02
C HIS A 12 4.81 6.01 -19.43
N ARG A 13 4.05 6.95 -20.00
CA ARG A 13 4.52 8.30 -20.29
C ARG A 13 3.52 9.33 -19.75
N TYR A 14 4.04 10.37 -19.15
CA TYR A 14 3.19 11.51 -18.70
C TYR A 14 2.85 12.47 -19.84
N THR A 15 3.79 12.68 -20.73
CA THR A 15 3.66 13.54 -21.91
C THR A 15 4.26 12.86 -23.13
N VAL A 16 5.42 13.35 -23.63
CA VAL A 16 6.14 12.77 -24.77
C VAL A 16 7.15 11.74 -24.31
N ASP A 17 7.85 12.03 -23.22
CA ASP A 17 8.94 11.18 -22.72
C ASP A 17 8.42 10.02 -21.89
N TRP A 18 9.04 8.86 -22.06
CA TRP A 18 8.75 7.66 -21.29
C TRP A 18 9.32 7.77 -19.88
N ALA A 19 8.44 7.66 -18.87
CA ALA A 19 8.84 7.55 -17.48
C ALA A 19 9.31 6.14 -17.11
N ILE A 20 8.67 5.13 -17.71
CA ILE A 20 9.07 3.71 -17.69
C ILE A 20 8.75 3.08 -19.03
N GLN A 21 9.52 2.08 -19.43
CA GLN A 21 9.35 1.40 -20.69
C GLN A 21 9.68 -0.09 -20.56
N ASP A 22 8.76 -0.93 -21.03
CA ASP A 22 8.87 -2.39 -21.10
C ASP A 22 9.34 -3.07 -19.81
N ILE A 23 8.76 -2.67 -18.68
CA ILE A 23 9.05 -3.28 -17.38
C ILE A 23 8.35 -4.64 -17.28
N ASN A 24 9.13 -5.67 -16.97
CA ASN A 24 8.66 -7.03 -16.81
C ASN A 24 9.21 -7.62 -15.52
N PHE A 25 8.36 -8.11 -14.62
CA PHE A 25 8.75 -8.88 -13.43
C PHE A 25 7.59 -9.64 -12.82
N GLU A 26 7.92 -10.59 -11.97
CA GLU A 26 6.95 -11.42 -11.27
C GLU A 26 7.38 -11.67 -9.82
N VAL A 27 6.41 -11.63 -8.91
CA VAL A 27 6.58 -11.93 -7.48
C VAL A 27 5.77 -13.18 -7.15
N ASN A 28 6.46 -14.31 -6.90
CA ASN A 28 5.84 -15.64 -6.78
C ASN A 28 5.83 -16.17 -5.35
N ARG A 29 6.48 -15.50 -4.41
CA ARG A 29 6.64 -15.97 -3.04
C ARG A 29 6.52 -14.83 -2.04
N LYS A 30 6.12 -15.18 -0.84
CA LYS A 30 6.12 -14.24 0.29
C LYS A 30 7.54 -13.77 0.62
N GLY A 31 7.65 -12.56 1.12
CA GLY A 31 8.90 -11.94 1.51
C GLY A 31 8.92 -10.44 1.22
N ILE A 32 10.07 -9.83 1.40
CA ILE A 32 10.30 -8.42 1.14
C ILE A 32 11.07 -8.30 -0.19
N LEU A 33 10.51 -7.52 -1.10
CA LEU A 33 11.14 -7.16 -2.37
C LEU A 33 11.53 -5.68 -2.34
N GLY A 34 12.81 -5.38 -2.50
CA GLY A 34 13.31 -4.00 -2.63
C GLY A 34 13.40 -3.58 -4.09
N LEU A 35 12.75 -2.48 -4.46
CA LEU A 35 12.89 -1.84 -5.76
C LEU A 35 13.96 -0.74 -5.67
N LEU A 36 15.14 -1.01 -6.22
CA LEU A 36 16.28 -0.10 -6.17
C LEU A 36 16.48 0.62 -7.52
N GLY A 37 17.00 1.82 -7.46
CA GLY A 37 17.32 2.62 -8.63
C GLY A 37 17.55 4.10 -8.28
N SER A 38 18.17 4.85 -9.20
CA SER A 38 18.39 6.30 -9.06
C SER A 38 17.06 7.08 -8.96
N ASN A 39 17.15 8.33 -8.51
CA ASN A 39 16.00 9.23 -8.58
C ASN A 39 15.64 9.46 -10.04
N GLY A 40 14.34 9.46 -10.34
CA GLY A 40 13.84 9.54 -11.73
C GLY A 40 13.79 8.21 -12.49
N ALA A 41 14.27 7.09 -11.93
CA ALA A 41 14.24 5.78 -12.60
C ALA A 41 12.83 5.14 -12.74
N GLY A 42 11.76 5.86 -12.43
CA GLY A 42 10.39 5.37 -12.59
C GLY A 42 9.86 4.48 -11.46
N LYS A 43 10.59 4.37 -10.32
CA LYS A 43 10.17 3.53 -9.18
C LYS A 43 8.76 3.87 -8.67
N SER A 44 8.53 5.10 -8.28
CA SER A 44 7.21 5.56 -7.78
C SER A 44 6.14 5.48 -8.86
N THR A 45 6.49 5.72 -10.14
CA THR A 45 5.56 5.53 -11.27
C THR A 45 5.11 4.06 -11.35
N THR A 46 6.05 3.12 -11.31
CA THR A 46 5.76 1.68 -11.31
C THR A 46 4.89 1.28 -10.12
N MET A 47 5.25 1.72 -8.91
CA MET A 47 4.48 1.44 -7.69
C MET A 47 3.05 2.01 -7.77
N ASN A 48 2.88 3.25 -8.24
CA ASN A 48 1.59 3.89 -8.40
C ASN A 48 0.69 3.15 -9.41
N ILE A 49 1.28 2.61 -10.48
CA ILE A 49 0.53 1.81 -11.46
C ILE A 49 0.11 0.47 -10.84
N ILE A 50 1.01 -0.24 -10.17
CA ILE A 50 0.70 -1.51 -9.49
C ILE A 50 -0.43 -1.32 -8.48
N CYS A 51 -0.41 -0.21 -7.72
CA CYS A 51 -1.44 0.12 -6.74
C CYS A 51 -2.75 0.66 -7.36
N GLY A 52 -2.80 0.83 -8.68
CA GLY A 52 -3.96 1.36 -9.39
C GLY A 52 -4.28 2.82 -9.07
N VAL A 53 -3.27 3.61 -8.66
CA VAL A 53 -3.35 5.07 -8.49
C VAL A 53 -3.15 5.76 -9.84
N LEU A 54 -2.32 5.18 -10.69
CA LEU A 54 -2.00 5.66 -12.03
C LEU A 54 -2.31 4.57 -13.06
N ASN A 55 -2.91 4.94 -14.18
CA ASN A 55 -3.12 4.02 -15.29
C ASN A 55 -1.87 3.96 -16.18
N GLN A 56 -1.45 2.76 -16.55
CA GLN A 56 -0.36 2.57 -17.51
C GLN A 56 -0.76 3.01 -18.93
N THR A 57 0.24 3.43 -19.70
CA THR A 57 0.05 3.71 -21.14
C THR A 57 -0.06 2.41 -21.92
N ASP A 58 0.81 1.43 -21.62
CA ASP A 58 0.82 0.12 -22.27
C ASP A 58 1.21 -0.98 -21.25
N GLY A 59 0.96 -2.24 -21.62
CA GLY A 59 1.23 -3.39 -20.77
C GLY A 59 0.11 -3.74 -19.81
N THR A 60 0.32 -4.74 -18.97
CA THR A 60 -0.68 -5.26 -18.03
C THR A 60 -0.07 -5.57 -16.68
N VAL A 61 -0.83 -5.29 -15.62
CA VAL A 61 -0.49 -5.65 -14.25
C VAL A 61 -1.55 -6.59 -13.69
N TYR A 62 -1.10 -7.71 -13.14
CA TYR A 62 -1.96 -8.67 -12.44
C TYR A 62 -1.60 -8.71 -10.97
N ILE A 63 -2.61 -8.67 -10.11
CA ILE A 63 -2.49 -8.85 -8.66
C ILE A 63 -3.32 -10.06 -8.27
N ASN A 64 -2.66 -11.07 -7.74
CA ASN A 64 -3.30 -12.35 -7.39
C ASN A 64 -4.14 -12.92 -8.56
N GLY A 65 -3.58 -12.89 -9.77
CA GLY A 65 -4.24 -13.31 -11.00
C GLY A 65 -5.27 -12.34 -11.58
N ILE A 66 -5.60 -11.24 -10.89
CA ILE A 66 -6.61 -10.26 -11.30
C ILE A 66 -5.97 -9.14 -12.12
N ASP A 67 -6.43 -8.95 -13.36
CA ASP A 67 -6.05 -7.81 -14.22
C ASP A 67 -6.54 -6.49 -13.58
N THR A 68 -5.60 -5.61 -13.24
CA THR A 68 -5.89 -4.37 -12.50
C THR A 68 -6.73 -3.36 -13.29
N ARG A 69 -6.71 -3.42 -14.63
CA ARG A 69 -7.54 -2.54 -15.48
C ARG A 69 -8.96 -3.06 -15.65
N LYS A 70 -9.11 -4.39 -15.79
CA LYS A 70 -10.43 -5.00 -16.04
C LYS A 70 -11.25 -5.09 -14.76
N ASN A 71 -10.59 -5.33 -13.62
CA ASN A 71 -11.26 -5.52 -12.34
C ASN A 71 -10.54 -4.80 -11.21
N SER A 72 -10.47 -3.46 -11.33
CA SER A 72 -9.65 -2.61 -10.45
C SER A 72 -10.09 -2.66 -8.98
N VAL A 73 -11.38 -2.76 -8.70
CA VAL A 73 -11.91 -2.82 -7.33
C VAL A 73 -11.45 -4.08 -6.64
N GLU A 74 -11.57 -5.23 -7.30
CA GLU A 74 -11.18 -6.51 -6.73
C GLU A 74 -9.65 -6.64 -6.57
N ALA A 75 -8.89 -6.14 -7.55
CA ALA A 75 -7.44 -6.06 -7.44
C ALA A 75 -7.03 -5.21 -6.23
N LYS A 76 -7.64 -4.04 -6.01
CA LYS A 76 -7.34 -3.13 -4.90
C LYS A 76 -7.65 -3.71 -3.52
N LYS A 77 -8.57 -4.66 -3.39
CA LYS A 77 -8.80 -5.38 -2.12
C LYS A 77 -7.59 -6.22 -1.70
N ASN A 78 -6.75 -6.62 -2.65
CA ASN A 78 -5.55 -7.42 -2.39
C ASN A 78 -4.30 -6.56 -2.18
N ILE A 79 -4.39 -5.22 -2.28
CA ILE A 79 -3.25 -4.31 -2.22
C ILE A 79 -3.36 -3.37 -1.03
N GLY A 80 -2.35 -3.35 -0.18
CA GLY A 80 -2.08 -2.26 0.74
C GLY A 80 -1.13 -1.24 0.10
N PHE A 81 -1.37 0.04 0.29
CA PHE A 81 -0.49 1.07 -0.26
C PHE A 81 -0.24 2.19 0.73
N LEU A 82 1.05 2.49 0.94
CA LEU A 82 1.52 3.65 1.66
C LEU A 82 2.37 4.50 0.71
N PRO A 83 1.86 5.64 0.23
CA PRO A 83 2.66 6.59 -0.53
C PRO A 83 3.68 7.31 0.36
N GLN A 84 4.67 7.94 -0.25
CA GLN A 84 5.73 8.70 0.43
C GLN A 84 5.18 9.69 1.48
N LYS A 85 4.07 10.36 1.17
CA LYS A 85 3.31 11.18 2.13
C LYS A 85 1.99 10.50 2.41
N PRO A 86 1.78 9.94 3.62
CA PRO A 86 0.52 9.33 4.00
C PRO A 86 -0.64 10.33 3.85
N PRO A 87 -1.77 9.95 3.20
CA PRO A 87 -2.94 10.82 3.05
C PRO A 87 -3.77 10.86 4.33
N LEU A 88 -3.20 11.42 5.40
CA LEU A 88 -3.83 11.46 6.73
C LEU A 88 -4.84 12.61 6.82
N TYR A 89 -5.91 12.38 7.58
CA TYR A 89 -6.92 13.41 7.94
C TYR A 89 -6.63 13.94 9.35
N PRO A 90 -6.02 15.13 9.49
CA PRO A 90 -5.50 15.65 10.77
C PRO A 90 -6.53 15.76 11.88
N ASP A 91 -7.80 16.00 11.51
CA ASP A 91 -8.91 16.22 12.45
C ASP A 91 -9.66 14.94 12.86
N HIS A 92 -9.24 13.78 12.35
CA HIS A 92 -9.74 12.48 12.80
C HIS A 92 -8.88 11.95 13.95
N THR A 93 -9.48 11.14 14.79
CA THR A 93 -8.74 10.25 15.70
C THR A 93 -8.15 9.07 14.94
N VAL A 94 -7.20 8.37 15.55
CA VAL A 94 -6.61 7.14 14.97
C VAL A 94 -7.70 6.11 14.67
N ASP A 95 -8.64 5.90 15.59
CA ASP A 95 -9.75 4.94 15.41
C ASP A 95 -10.67 5.33 14.27
N GLU A 96 -11.09 6.59 14.20
CA GLU A 96 -11.95 7.08 13.12
C GLU A 96 -11.30 6.93 11.75
N TYR A 97 -10.03 7.29 11.64
CA TYR A 97 -9.30 7.20 10.39
C TYR A 97 -9.12 5.75 9.90
N LEU A 98 -8.75 4.83 10.79
CA LEU A 98 -8.60 3.41 10.43
C LEU A 98 -9.94 2.75 10.11
N THR A 99 -11.01 3.11 10.83
CA THR A 99 -12.36 2.66 10.52
C THR A 99 -12.79 3.13 9.14
N PHE A 100 -12.61 4.42 8.85
CA PHE A 100 -12.88 4.98 7.52
C PHE A 100 -12.07 4.27 6.42
N ALA A 101 -10.77 4.03 6.66
CA ALA A 101 -9.94 3.33 5.69
C ALA A 101 -10.43 1.90 5.42
N ALA A 102 -10.88 1.17 6.44
CA ALA A 102 -11.45 -0.16 6.31
C ALA A 102 -12.78 -0.16 5.53
N GLU A 103 -13.64 0.82 5.78
CA GLU A 103 -14.91 1.01 5.05
C GLU A 103 -14.66 1.31 3.56
N MET A 104 -13.70 2.17 3.26
CA MET A 104 -13.30 2.49 1.87
C MET A 104 -12.73 1.28 1.12
N ARG A 105 -12.23 0.27 1.85
CA ARG A 105 -11.79 -1.03 1.29
C ARG A 105 -12.93 -2.04 1.17
N LEU A 106 -14.17 -1.63 1.43
CA LEU A 106 -15.38 -2.45 1.36
C LEU A 106 -15.30 -3.70 2.27
N MET A 107 -14.71 -3.55 3.45
CA MET A 107 -14.67 -4.61 4.45
C MET A 107 -16.06 -4.89 5.01
N ASP A 108 -16.30 -6.15 5.43
CA ASP A 108 -17.49 -6.50 6.18
C ASP A 108 -17.58 -5.66 7.47
N PRO A 109 -18.66 -4.88 7.69
CA PRO A 109 -18.81 -4.02 8.87
C PRO A 109 -18.60 -4.77 10.20
N LYS A 110 -18.96 -6.07 10.25
CA LYS A 110 -18.80 -6.90 11.45
C LYS A 110 -17.33 -7.18 11.80
N LYS A 111 -16.42 -7.06 10.81
CA LYS A 111 -14.99 -7.35 10.95
C LYS A 111 -14.15 -6.11 11.17
N ILE A 112 -14.66 -4.91 10.85
CA ILE A 112 -13.88 -3.67 10.86
C ILE A 112 -13.28 -3.40 12.24
N LYS A 113 -14.08 -3.47 13.31
CA LYS A 113 -13.59 -3.20 14.66
C LYS A 113 -12.39 -4.07 15.03
N GLN A 114 -12.48 -5.36 14.78
CA GLN A 114 -11.38 -6.30 15.06
C GLN A 114 -10.16 -6.01 14.19
N ALA A 115 -10.35 -5.74 12.91
CA ALA A 115 -9.26 -5.43 11.98
C ALA A 115 -8.51 -4.14 12.38
N VAL A 116 -9.23 -3.13 12.81
CA VAL A 116 -8.65 -1.88 13.31
C VAL A 116 -7.80 -2.12 14.56
N GLU A 117 -8.28 -2.90 15.53
CA GLU A 117 -7.49 -3.24 16.72
C GLU A 117 -6.21 -3.99 16.34
N ILE A 118 -6.30 -5.01 15.51
CA ILE A 118 -5.13 -5.78 15.03
C ILE A 118 -4.13 -4.86 14.32
N ALA A 119 -4.59 -3.97 13.44
CA ALA A 119 -3.71 -3.06 12.70
C ALA A 119 -2.99 -2.08 13.66
N LYS A 120 -3.69 -1.56 14.68
CA LYS A 120 -3.08 -0.69 15.70
C LYS A 120 -2.03 -1.41 16.54
N GLU A 121 -2.31 -2.64 16.95
CA GLU A 121 -1.37 -3.46 17.71
C GLU A 121 -0.10 -3.75 16.90
N ARG A 122 -0.25 -4.22 15.65
CA ARG A 122 0.86 -4.51 14.74
C ARG A 122 1.77 -3.29 14.48
N CYS A 123 1.19 -2.09 14.45
CA CYS A 123 1.94 -0.84 14.24
C CYS A 123 2.31 -0.13 15.54
N SER A 124 2.09 -0.72 16.73
CA SER A 124 2.42 -0.16 18.04
C SER A 124 1.81 1.22 18.29
N ILE A 125 0.56 1.44 17.84
CA ILE A 125 -0.18 2.71 17.98
C ILE A 125 -1.51 2.59 18.75
N ALA A 126 -1.80 1.43 19.34
CA ALA A 126 -3.05 1.18 20.07
C ALA A 126 -3.30 2.18 21.23
N HIS A 127 -2.23 2.64 21.88
CA HIS A 127 -2.31 3.62 22.98
C HIS A 127 -2.71 5.04 22.50
N PHE A 128 -2.76 5.28 21.19
CA PHE A 128 -3.20 6.56 20.60
C PHE A 128 -4.60 6.51 20.00
N SER A 129 -5.37 5.45 20.21
CA SER A 129 -6.67 5.21 19.59
C SER A 129 -7.58 6.44 19.48
N LYS A 130 -7.72 7.19 20.57
CA LYS A 130 -8.58 8.38 20.67
C LYS A 130 -7.86 9.71 20.42
N ARG A 131 -6.57 9.66 20.06
CA ARG A 131 -5.79 10.87 19.83
C ARG A 131 -6.02 11.39 18.41
N LEU A 132 -6.14 12.71 18.28
CA LEU A 132 -6.19 13.36 16.96
C LEU A 132 -4.86 13.18 16.21
N ILE A 133 -4.95 12.89 14.93
CA ILE A 133 -3.80 12.61 14.06
C ILE A 133 -2.82 13.79 14.01
N ARG A 134 -3.32 15.03 14.02
CA ARG A 134 -2.46 16.23 14.07
C ARG A 134 -1.57 16.33 15.31
N ASN A 135 -1.93 15.61 16.37
CA ASN A 135 -1.18 15.59 17.64
C ASN A 135 -0.19 14.41 17.73
N LEU A 136 -0.03 13.63 16.65
CA LEU A 136 0.96 12.58 16.53
C LEU A 136 2.27 13.14 15.98
N SER A 137 3.40 12.63 16.47
CA SER A 137 4.70 12.91 15.85
C SER A 137 4.76 12.28 14.43
N GLY A 138 5.67 12.77 13.58
CA GLY A 138 5.84 12.24 12.22
C GLY A 138 6.06 10.73 12.16
N GLY A 139 6.82 10.17 13.11
CA GLY A 139 7.01 8.72 13.20
C GLY A 139 5.72 7.95 13.48
N TYR A 140 4.86 8.47 14.38
CA TYR A 140 3.56 7.84 14.63
C TYR A 140 2.56 8.06 13.49
N GLN A 141 2.65 9.17 12.76
CA GLN A 141 1.87 9.38 11.54
C GLN A 141 2.26 8.36 10.47
N GLN A 142 3.56 8.05 10.35
CA GLN A 142 4.04 7.02 9.43
C GLN A 142 3.52 5.62 9.83
N ARG A 143 3.58 5.26 11.12
CA ARG A 143 3.01 4.01 11.63
C ARG A 143 1.51 3.91 11.39
N LEU A 144 0.78 5.01 11.53
CA LEU A 144 -0.64 5.07 11.20
C LEU A 144 -0.87 4.85 9.70
N GLY A 145 -0.02 5.40 8.84
CA GLY A 145 -0.06 5.16 7.40
C GLY A 145 0.14 3.67 7.04
N ILE A 146 1.05 2.97 7.75
CA ILE A 146 1.20 1.52 7.59
C ILE A 146 -0.04 0.78 8.09
N ALA A 147 -0.55 1.13 9.27
CA ALA A 147 -1.77 0.52 9.80
C ALA A 147 -2.93 0.63 8.81
N GLN A 148 -3.09 1.79 8.17
CA GLN A 148 -4.06 2.03 7.10
C GLN A 148 -3.82 1.10 5.89
N ALA A 149 -2.57 0.90 5.50
CA ALA A 149 -2.25 0.05 4.36
C ALA A 149 -2.56 -1.44 4.61
N ILE A 150 -2.52 -1.90 5.87
CA ILE A 150 -2.70 -3.31 6.23
C ILE A 150 -4.05 -3.65 6.86
N VAL A 151 -4.88 -2.66 7.23
CA VAL A 151 -6.13 -2.86 7.99
C VAL A 151 -7.08 -3.87 7.35
N HIS A 152 -7.12 -3.94 6.03
CA HIS A 152 -7.97 -4.86 5.27
C HIS A 152 -7.31 -6.22 4.96
N ASN A 153 -6.16 -6.51 5.58
CA ASN A 153 -5.39 -7.74 5.42
C ASN A 153 -5.07 -8.08 3.94
N PRO A 154 -4.38 -7.19 3.22
CA PRO A 154 -4.05 -7.38 1.80
C PRO A 154 -3.07 -8.53 1.59
N LYS A 155 -2.99 -9.06 0.37
CA LYS A 155 -2.01 -10.08 -0.05
C LYS A 155 -0.65 -9.50 -0.40
N PHE A 156 -0.61 -8.21 -0.72
CA PHE A 156 0.60 -7.50 -1.15
C PHE A 156 0.55 -6.07 -0.62
N VAL A 157 1.65 -5.61 -0.04
CA VAL A 157 1.78 -4.24 0.48
C VAL A 157 2.90 -3.53 -0.25
N VAL A 158 2.59 -2.34 -0.76
CA VAL A 158 3.56 -1.44 -1.40
C VAL A 158 3.82 -0.27 -0.47
N LEU A 159 5.09 -0.03 -0.18
CA LEU A 159 5.56 1.09 0.62
C LEU A 159 6.49 1.93 -0.25
N ASP A 160 6.06 3.15 -0.62
CA ASP A 160 6.87 4.07 -1.42
C ASP A 160 7.69 4.97 -0.50
N ASP A 161 9.01 4.79 -0.54
CA ASP A 161 9.99 5.51 0.28
C ASP A 161 9.68 5.48 1.80
N PRO A 162 9.52 4.28 2.38
CA PRO A 162 9.35 4.18 3.81
C PRO A 162 10.66 4.63 4.48
N VAL A 163 10.55 5.33 5.60
CA VAL A 163 11.68 5.53 6.52
C VAL A 163 11.99 4.17 7.17
N LEU A 164 12.59 3.28 6.37
CA LEU A 164 12.79 1.85 6.67
C LEU A 164 13.50 1.60 8.00
N CYS A 165 14.39 2.53 8.41
CA CYS A 165 15.13 2.39 9.66
C CYS A 165 14.25 2.46 10.92
N GLN A 166 13.08 3.07 10.84
CA GLN A 166 12.17 3.24 11.99
C GLN A 166 11.07 2.18 12.07
N ILE A 167 10.88 1.40 11.00
CA ILE A 167 9.72 0.51 10.85
C ILE A 167 10.13 -0.90 10.44
N ARG A 168 11.43 -1.16 10.36
CA ARG A 168 11.97 -2.46 9.92
C ARG A 168 11.38 -3.64 10.70
N ASP A 169 11.30 -3.51 12.01
CA ASP A 169 10.85 -4.60 12.87
C ASP A 169 9.33 -4.82 12.77
N GLU A 170 8.57 -3.74 12.55
CA GLU A 170 7.13 -3.84 12.32
C GLU A 170 6.80 -4.46 10.95
N ILE A 171 7.58 -4.13 9.91
CA ILE A 171 7.40 -4.74 8.56
C ILE A 171 7.78 -6.22 8.58
N LEU A 172 8.85 -6.60 9.29
CA LEU A 172 9.28 -7.99 9.40
C LEU A 172 8.28 -8.87 10.17
N ASN A 173 7.50 -8.26 11.07
CA ASN A 173 6.45 -8.93 11.84
C ASN A 173 5.07 -8.93 11.13
N LEU A 174 4.97 -8.34 9.93
CA LEU A 174 3.80 -8.51 9.09
C LEU A 174 3.88 -9.91 8.46
N ASP A 175 3.18 -10.88 9.02
CA ASP A 175 2.87 -12.16 8.36
C ASP A 175 1.96 -11.91 7.16
N VAL A 176 2.55 -11.40 6.05
CA VAL A 176 1.86 -11.14 4.78
C VAL A 176 2.15 -12.27 3.81
#